data_2d6e13b4b24888cdef9f8aee7d50d5e3
#
_entry.id   2d6e13b4b24888cdef9f8aee7d50d5e3
#
_cell.length_a   1.000
_cell.length_b   1.000
_cell.length_c   1.000
_cell.angle_alpha   90.00
_cell.angle_beta   90.00
_cell.angle_gamma   90.00
#
_symmetry.space_group_name_H-M   'P 1'
#
loop_
_entity.id
_entity.type
_entity.pdbx_description
1 polymer ?
#
loop_
_entity_poly.entity_id
_entity_poly.type
_entity_poly.pdbx_seq_one_letter_code
_entity_poly.pdbx_strand_id
1 'polypeptide(L)'
;MLEGVGARKVFELDWWDEVRMDGLTFIATPAHHWSARSLFDRNKSLWASWMVVSQHFRFWFSGDTGYSDDFTEIRKRIGEPDLAAIPIGAYSPRSFMKNSHVNPREAVDIFLDLGAKKAVAIHWGTFKLSTELLDEPPEKLQSALEAKNISQDLFKVLGHGETLFLD
;
A
#
# COMPACT_ATOMS: atom_id res chain seq x y z
N MET A 1 -14.19 -9.07 -17.13
CA MET A 1 -12.77 -9.49 -17.34
C MET A 1 -12.40 -10.68 -16.46
N LEU A 2 -12.51 -10.60 -15.13
CA LEU A 2 -12.13 -11.69 -14.22
C LEU A 2 -12.94 -12.97 -14.45
N GLU A 3 -14.24 -12.87 -14.70
CA GLU A 3 -15.09 -14.01 -15.05
C GLU A 3 -14.61 -14.68 -16.33
N GLY A 4 -14.15 -13.90 -17.32
CA GLY A 4 -13.60 -14.42 -18.59
C GLY A 4 -12.31 -15.21 -18.46
N VAL A 5 -11.59 -15.10 -17.33
CA VAL A 5 -10.39 -15.91 -16.99
C VAL A 5 -10.67 -16.96 -15.91
N GLY A 6 -11.96 -17.27 -15.66
CA GLY A 6 -12.39 -18.37 -14.80
C GLY A 6 -12.65 -18.03 -13.34
N ALA A 7 -12.67 -16.73 -12.95
CA ALA A 7 -13.09 -16.36 -11.61
C ALA A 7 -14.58 -16.73 -11.42
N ARG A 8 -14.89 -17.53 -10.38
CA ARG A 8 -16.25 -18.02 -10.12
C ARG A 8 -17.13 -17.00 -9.40
N LYS A 9 -16.52 -16.08 -8.68
CA LYS A 9 -17.22 -15.06 -7.89
C LYS A 9 -16.39 -13.77 -7.94
N VAL A 10 -17.00 -12.71 -8.42
CA VAL A 10 -16.39 -11.38 -8.55
C VAL A 10 -17.27 -10.39 -7.81
N PHE A 11 -16.66 -9.55 -7.00
CA PHE A 11 -17.31 -8.42 -6.36
C PHE A 11 -16.72 -7.14 -6.92
N GLU A 12 -17.55 -6.23 -7.38
CA GLU A 12 -17.17 -4.87 -7.75
C GLU A 12 -17.50 -3.97 -6.57
N LEU A 13 -16.49 -3.25 -6.07
CA LEU A 13 -16.60 -2.39 -4.90
C LEU A 13 -16.16 -0.97 -5.23
N ASP A 14 -16.83 0.01 -4.67
CA ASP A 14 -16.37 1.39 -4.60
C ASP A 14 -15.58 1.62 -3.30
N TRP A 15 -14.90 2.75 -3.15
CA TRP A 15 -14.23 3.10 -1.90
C TRP A 15 -15.23 3.10 -0.74
N TRP A 16 -14.80 2.48 0.36
CA TRP A 16 -15.57 2.26 1.59
C TRP A 16 -16.60 1.13 1.52
N ASP A 17 -16.82 0.54 0.35
CA ASP A 17 -17.61 -0.68 0.27
C ASP A 17 -16.87 -1.85 0.92
N GLU A 18 -17.65 -2.77 1.48
CA GLU A 18 -17.13 -3.98 2.12
C GLU A 18 -17.77 -5.26 1.59
N VAL A 19 -17.01 -6.33 1.59
CA VAL A 19 -17.50 -7.69 1.38
C VAL A 19 -17.00 -8.61 2.48
N ARG A 20 -17.89 -9.49 2.96
CA ARG A 20 -17.56 -10.49 3.98
C ARG A 20 -17.45 -11.86 3.34
N MET A 21 -16.36 -12.55 3.59
CA MET A 21 -16.09 -13.88 3.06
C MET A 21 -15.17 -14.64 4.03
N ASP A 22 -15.55 -15.88 4.36
CA ASP A 22 -14.76 -16.82 5.17
C ASP A 22 -14.25 -16.24 6.51
N GLY A 23 -15.10 -15.45 7.18
CA GLY A 23 -14.77 -14.82 8.46
C GLY A 23 -13.90 -13.56 8.38
N LEU A 24 -13.56 -13.12 7.17
CA LEU A 24 -12.84 -11.90 6.89
C LEU A 24 -13.77 -10.84 6.31
N THR A 25 -13.51 -9.58 6.64
CA THR A 25 -14.12 -8.42 5.98
C THR A 25 -13.06 -7.73 5.13
N PHE A 26 -13.33 -7.59 3.84
CA PHE A 26 -12.50 -6.86 2.88
C PHE A 26 -13.14 -5.51 2.61
N ILE A 27 -12.43 -4.43 2.85
CA ILE A 27 -12.91 -3.06 2.67
C ILE A 27 -12.03 -2.39 1.63
N ALA A 28 -12.63 -1.90 0.53
CA ALA A 28 -11.94 -1.08 -0.42
C ALA A 28 -11.71 0.31 0.19
N THR A 29 -10.46 0.76 0.24
CA THR A 29 -10.09 2.06 0.82
C THR A 29 -9.47 2.96 -0.25
N PRO A 30 -9.56 4.31 -0.12
CA PRO A 30 -8.97 5.22 -1.07
C PRO A 30 -7.47 4.99 -1.29
N ALA A 31 -7.03 5.23 -2.51
CA ALA A 31 -5.63 5.35 -2.89
C ALA A 31 -5.49 6.51 -3.88
N HIS A 32 -4.32 7.13 -3.93
CA HIS A 32 -4.06 8.24 -4.83
C HIS A 32 -3.26 7.75 -6.03
N HIS A 33 -3.98 7.19 -7.02
CA HIS A 33 -3.38 6.61 -8.22
C HIS A 33 -4.26 6.85 -9.46
N TRP A 34 -4.18 5.99 -10.42
CA TRP A 34 -4.97 5.97 -11.66
C TRP A 34 -5.09 4.55 -12.21
N SER A 35 -5.98 4.36 -13.18
CA SER A 35 -6.11 3.07 -13.87
C SER A 35 -6.13 3.24 -15.38
N ALA A 36 -5.51 2.30 -16.10
CA ALA A 36 -5.70 2.08 -17.53
C ALA A 36 -5.26 0.67 -17.91
N ARG A 37 -5.95 0.06 -18.87
CA ARG A 37 -5.56 -1.19 -19.53
C ARG A 37 -5.35 -0.99 -21.02
N SER A 38 -5.82 0.14 -21.55
CA SER A 38 -5.69 0.53 -22.95
C SER A 38 -5.55 2.06 -23.06
N LEU A 39 -5.31 2.57 -24.26
CA LEU A 39 -5.24 4.01 -24.50
C LEU A 39 -6.58 4.75 -24.32
N PHE A 40 -7.71 4.00 -24.27
CA PHE A 40 -9.06 4.57 -24.28
C PHE A 40 -9.85 4.35 -22.99
N ASP A 41 -9.26 3.73 -21.97
CA ASP A 41 -9.96 3.38 -20.73
C ASP A 41 -9.34 3.97 -19.46
N ARG A 42 -8.55 5.05 -19.61
CA ARG A 42 -7.97 5.73 -18.46
C ARG A 42 -9.04 6.14 -17.46
N ASN A 43 -8.85 5.74 -16.18
CA ASN A 43 -9.74 6.01 -15.05
C ASN A 43 -11.18 5.48 -15.22
N LYS A 44 -11.40 4.48 -16.08
CA LYS A 44 -12.70 3.80 -16.21
C LYS A 44 -12.90 2.65 -15.21
N SER A 45 -11.86 2.23 -14.53
CA SER A 45 -11.93 1.30 -13.40
C SER A 45 -11.38 1.99 -12.17
N LEU A 46 -12.00 1.78 -11.03
CA LEU A 46 -11.51 2.32 -9.78
C LEU A 46 -10.20 1.61 -9.38
N TRP A 47 -9.30 2.35 -8.77
CA TRP A 47 -8.14 1.86 -8.05
C TRP A 47 -8.39 1.97 -6.55
N ALA A 48 -7.81 1.09 -5.76
CA ALA A 48 -8.07 1.06 -4.32
C ALA A 48 -6.87 0.48 -3.56
N SER A 49 -6.72 0.90 -2.33
CA SER A 49 -6.05 0.15 -1.28
C SER A 49 -7.07 -0.74 -0.56
N TRP A 50 -6.61 -1.63 0.32
CA TRP A 50 -7.47 -2.63 0.92
C TRP A 50 -7.21 -2.77 2.42
N MET A 51 -8.27 -2.74 3.22
CA MET A 51 -8.20 -3.19 4.60
C MET A 51 -8.86 -4.56 4.71
N VAL A 52 -8.12 -5.53 5.23
CA VAL A 52 -8.63 -6.87 5.55
C VAL A 52 -8.73 -7.00 7.05
N VAL A 53 -9.93 -7.26 7.55
CA VAL A 53 -10.23 -7.33 8.98
C VAL A 53 -10.69 -8.72 9.34
N SER A 54 -10.00 -9.34 10.31
CA SER A 54 -10.42 -10.54 11.01
C SER A 54 -10.89 -10.21 12.43
N GLN A 55 -11.25 -11.22 13.22
CA GLN A 55 -11.63 -11.02 14.62
C GLN A 55 -10.52 -10.37 15.48
N HIS A 56 -9.24 -10.66 15.17
CA HIS A 56 -8.11 -10.26 16.02
C HIS A 56 -6.99 -9.53 15.27
N PHE A 57 -7.13 -9.34 13.95
CA PHE A 57 -6.05 -8.79 13.13
C PHE A 57 -6.59 -7.93 12.00
N ARG A 58 -5.95 -6.78 11.76
CA ARG A 58 -6.19 -5.89 10.64
C ARG A 58 -4.94 -5.80 9.77
N PHE A 59 -5.10 -6.09 8.49
CA PHE A 59 -4.05 -5.95 7.50
C PHE A 59 -4.44 -4.89 6.48
N TRP A 60 -3.58 -3.92 6.27
CA TRP A 60 -3.77 -2.94 5.21
C TRP A 60 -2.74 -3.11 4.10
N PHE A 61 -3.21 -3.14 2.86
CA PHE A 61 -2.42 -3.22 1.63
C PHE A 61 -2.65 -1.97 0.80
N SER A 62 -1.61 -1.19 0.56
CA SER A 62 -1.72 0.10 -0.14
C SER A 62 -2.10 -0.04 -1.62
N GLY A 63 -1.64 -1.10 -2.30
CA GLY A 63 -1.45 -0.99 -3.75
C GLY A 63 -0.43 0.10 -4.08
N ASP A 64 -0.51 0.64 -5.29
CA ASP A 64 0.26 1.81 -5.69
C ASP A 64 -0.48 3.08 -5.26
N THR A 65 0.22 4.02 -4.65
CA THR A 65 -0.40 5.25 -4.18
C THR A 65 0.60 6.40 -4.07
N GLY A 66 0.15 7.62 -4.39
CA GLY A 66 0.74 8.85 -3.90
C GLY A 66 0.33 9.12 -2.46
N TYR A 67 0.93 10.14 -1.85
CA TYR A 67 0.57 10.57 -0.49
C TYR A 67 -0.68 11.47 -0.52
N SER A 68 -1.61 11.23 0.42
CA SER A 68 -2.83 12.02 0.61
C SER A 68 -3.30 11.98 2.07
N ASP A 69 -4.29 12.80 2.41
CA ASP A 69 -4.91 12.81 3.74
C ASP A 69 -5.84 11.60 3.99
N ASP A 70 -6.06 10.77 2.98
CA ASP A 70 -6.93 9.59 3.07
C ASP A 70 -6.47 8.60 4.14
N PHE A 71 -5.16 8.51 4.42
CA PHE A 71 -4.61 7.56 5.39
C PHE A 71 -5.08 7.85 6.81
N THR A 72 -5.20 9.13 7.19
CA THR A 72 -5.77 9.52 8.47
C THR A 72 -7.27 9.22 8.52
N GLU A 73 -7.99 9.34 7.41
CA GLU A 73 -9.42 9.03 7.31
C GLU A 73 -9.67 7.52 7.37
N ILE A 74 -8.80 6.70 6.75
CA ILE A 74 -8.82 5.23 6.85
C ILE A 74 -8.69 4.81 8.33
N ARG A 75 -7.70 5.38 9.04
CA ARG A 75 -7.53 5.14 10.48
C ARG A 75 -8.78 5.51 11.29
N LYS A 76 -9.37 6.65 11.03
CA LYS A 76 -10.57 7.12 11.76
C LYS A 76 -11.79 6.23 11.55
N ARG A 77 -11.99 5.75 10.31
CA ARG A 77 -13.19 4.96 9.96
C ARG A 77 -13.07 3.50 10.34
N ILE A 78 -11.89 2.90 10.16
CA ILE A 78 -11.72 1.45 10.28
C ILE A 78 -10.87 1.08 11.50
N GLY A 79 -9.98 1.99 11.93
CA GLY A 79 -9.02 1.75 13.00
C GLY A 79 -7.63 1.42 12.50
N GLU A 80 -6.69 1.32 13.44
CA GLU A 80 -5.28 1.09 13.19
C GLU A 80 -5.02 -0.33 12.69
N PRO A 81 -4.26 -0.52 11.59
CA PRO A 81 -3.86 -1.86 11.16
C PRO A 81 -2.76 -2.43 12.06
N ASP A 82 -2.82 -3.74 12.31
CA ASP A 82 -1.73 -4.46 12.99
C ASP A 82 -0.51 -4.58 12.09
N LEU A 83 -0.74 -4.71 10.76
CA LEU A 83 0.29 -4.74 9.74
C LEU A 83 -0.15 -3.92 8.52
N ALA A 84 0.75 -3.10 7.99
CA ALA A 84 0.57 -2.39 6.73
C ALA A 84 1.62 -2.81 5.70
N ALA A 85 1.22 -3.05 4.45
CA ALA A 85 2.13 -3.20 3.32
C ALA A 85 2.18 -1.88 2.55
N ILE A 86 3.33 -1.18 2.57
CA ILE A 86 3.48 0.20 2.10
C ILE A 86 4.54 0.27 0.99
N PRO A 87 4.26 0.89 -0.17
CA PRO A 87 5.20 0.99 -1.26
C PRO A 87 6.34 1.95 -0.92
N ILE A 88 7.55 1.66 -1.42
CA ILE A 88 8.72 2.51 -1.23
C ILE A 88 9.50 2.79 -2.52
N GLY A 89 9.10 2.23 -3.65
CA GLY A 89 9.77 2.36 -4.95
C GLY A 89 8.97 3.10 -6.00
N ALA A 90 9.56 3.27 -7.18
CA ALA A 90 9.00 3.96 -8.33
C ALA A 90 8.66 5.45 -8.07
N TYR A 91 9.51 6.15 -7.31
CA TYR A 91 9.23 7.52 -6.88
C TYR A 91 9.97 8.63 -7.65
N SER A 92 10.93 8.30 -8.48
CA SER A 92 11.78 9.30 -9.18
C SER A 92 11.51 9.32 -10.68
N PRO A 93 11.47 10.48 -11.37
CA PRO A 93 11.61 11.84 -10.80
C PRO A 93 10.33 12.29 -10.08
N ARG A 94 10.50 12.99 -8.95
CA ARG A 94 9.36 13.43 -8.10
C ARG A 94 8.37 14.36 -8.81
N SER A 95 8.84 15.16 -9.78
CA SER A 95 7.97 16.04 -10.56
C SER A 95 6.88 15.32 -11.34
N PHE A 96 7.12 14.04 -11.67
CA PHE A 96 6.18 13.18 -12.41
C PHE A 96 5.53 12.13 -11.51
N MET A 97 6.31 11.45 -10.65
CA MET A 97 5.87 10.28 -9.90
C MET A 97 5.05 10.60 -8.64
N LYS A 98 5.25 11.80 -8.06
CA LYS A 98 4.72 12.16 -6.73
C LYS A 98 3.19 12.00 -6.58
N ASN A 99 2.43 12.17 -7.65
CA ASN A 99 0.96 12.08 -7.58
C ASN A 99 0.44 10.63 -7.53
N SER A 100 1.28 9.65 -7.88
CA SER A 100 0.87 8.25 -7.97
C SER A 100 1.73 7.30 -7.14
N HIS A 101 2.92 7.74 -6.74
CA HIS A 101 3.89 6.92 -6.00
C HIS A 101 4.54 7.73 -4.89
N VAL A 102 4.50 7.19 -3.68
CA VAL A 102 5.21 7.75 -2.53
C VAL A 102 6.71 7.44 -2.60
N ASN A 103 7.50 8.33 -2.04
CA ASN A 103 8.89 8.04 -1.75
C ASN A 103 9.02 7.42 -0.34
N PRO A 104 10.19 6.86 0.05
CA PRO A 104 10.39 6.25 1.36
C PRO A 104 10.06 7.15 2.56
N ARG A 105 10.27 8.47 2.46
CA ARG A 105 9.88 9.41 3.52
C ARG A 105 8.35 9.49 3.67
N GLU A 106 7.65 9.66 2.55
CA GLU A 106 6.18 9.68 2.54
C GLU A 106 5.61 8.32 2.96
N ALA A 107 6.29 7.20 2.68
CA ALA A 107 5.90 5.89 3.19
C ALA A 107 5.93 5.82 4.73
N VAL A 108 6.91 6.46 5.36
CA VAL A 108 6.96 6.61 6.83
C VAL A 108 5.84 7.53 7.33
N ASP A 109 5.51 8.59 6.60
CA ASP A 109 4.38 9.46 6.94
C ASP A 109 3.05 8.66 6.85
N ILE A 110 2.83 7.81 5.82
CA ILE A 110 1.67 6.89 5.74
C ILE A 110 1.62 5.95 6.95
N PHE A 111 2.75 5.34 7.32
CA PHE A 111 2.83 4.46 8.49
C PHE A 111 2.32 5.14 9.76
N LEU A 112 2.71 6.39 9.97
CA LEU A 112 2.29 7.19 11.14
C LEU A 112 0.83 7.60 11.05
N ASP A 113 0.34 8.06 9.89
CA ASP A 113 -1.04 8.52 9.69
C ASP A 113 -2.06 7.40 9.85
N LEU A 114 -1.73 6.21 9.35
CA LEU A 114 -2.52 5.00 9.57
C LEU A 114 -2.49 4.53 11.04
N GLY A 115 -1.46 4.93 11.79
CA GLY A 115 -1.21 4.38 13.12
C GLY A 115 -0.90 2.89 13.10
N ALA A 116 -0.31 2.39 12.02
CA ALA A 116 0.00 0.98 11.88
C ALA A 116 0.98 0.51 12.97
N LYS A 117 0.74 -0.67 13.56
CA LYS A 117 1.63 -1.21 14.59
C LYS A 117 2.95 -1.72 14.00
N LYS A 118 2.87 -2.37 12.84
CA LYS A 118 4.02 -2.83 12.05
C LYS A 118 3.78 -2.55 10.58
N ALA A 119 4.84 -2.43 9.79
CA ALA A 119 4.76 -2.32 8.34
C ALA A 119 5.82 -3.17 7.65
N VAL A 120 5.53 -3.54 6.41
CA VAL A 120 6.47 -4.15 5.47
C VAL A 120 6.55 -3.31 4.20
N ALA A 121 7.77 -3.13 3.71
CA ALA A 121 8.03 -2.41 2.47
C ALA A 121 7.69 -3.29 1.26
N ILE A 122 6.94 -2.73 0.32
CA ILE A 122 6.59 -3.37 -0.94
C ILE A 122 6.95 -2.48 -2.13
N HIS A 123 6.72 -2.97 -3.35
CA HIS A 123 6.87 -2.23 -4.60
C HIS A 123 8.29 -1.68 -4.83
N TRP A 124 9.32 -2.50 -4.59
CA TRP A 124 10.72 -2.17 -4.80
C TRP A 124 11.53 -3.39 -5.28
N GLY A 125 12.70 -3.16 -5.84
CA GLY A 125 13.74 -4.19 -6.06
C GLY A 125 13.51 -5.18 -7.20
N THR A 126 12.37 -5.18 -7.91
CA THR A 126 12.05 -6.17 -8.94
C THR A 126 12.14 -5.60 -10.37
N PHE A 127 11.46 -4.50 -10.63
CA PHE A 127 11.44 -3.87 -11.95
C PHE A 127 11.95 -2.42 -11.88
N LYS A 128 12.77 -2.04 -12.85
CA LYS A 128 13.19 -0.63 -13.00
C LYS A 128 12.07 0.16 -13.69
N LEU A 129 11.14 0.67 -12.93
CA LEU A 129 9.98 1.43 -13.41
C LEU A 129 10.22 2.94 -13.47
N SER A 130 11.31 3.41 -12.87
CA SER A 130 11.62 4.82 -12.61
C SER A 130 13.14 5.05 -12.65
N THR A 131 13.61 6.22 -12.23
CA THR A 131 15.02 6.62 -12.41
C THR A 131 15.91 6.36 -11.19
N GLU A 132 15.36 6.07 -10.01
CA GLU A 132 16.15 5.63 -8.85
C GLU A 132 16.78 4.25 -9.08
N LEU A 133 17.82 3.92 -8.32
CA LEU A 133 18.42 2.60 -8.32
C LEU A 133 17.48 1.58 -7.66
N LEU A 134 17.53 0.33 -8.09
CA LEU A 134 16.63 -0.73 -7.58
C LEU A 134 16.82 -1.02 -6.09
N ASP A 135 18.01 -0.81 -5.57
CA ASP A 135 18.44 -1.04 -4.19
C ASP A 135 18.44 0.24 -3.32
N GLU A 136 18.20 1.41 -3.92
CA GLU A 136 18.13 2.70 -3.21
C GLU A 136 16.95 2.80 -2.22
N PRO A 137 15.72 2.33 -2.53
CA PRO A 137 14.55 2.53 -1.67
C PRO A 137 14.71 2.03 -0.24
N PRO A 138 15.31 0.84 0.05
CA PRO A 138 15.57 0.39 1.42
C PRO A 138 16.47 1.34 2.22
N GLU A 139 17.55 1.84 1.64
CA GLU A 139 18.48 2.76 2.30
C GLU A 139 17.80 4.10 2.64
N LYS A 140 16.96 4.59 1.71
CA LYS A 140 16.18 5.81 1.93
C LYS A 140 15.10 5.61 2.99
N LEU A 141 14.48 4.42 3.06
CA LEU A 141 13.52 4.09 4.12
C LEU A 141 14.21 4.08 5.48
N GLN A 142 15.37 3.43 5.60
CA GLN A 142 16.14 3.43 6.83
C GLN A 142 16.44 4.86 7.30
N SER A 143 16.96 5.70 6.40
CA SER A 143 17.26 7.11 6.71
C SER A 143 16.02 7.90 7.16
N ALA A 144 14.85 7.61 6.55
CA ALA A 144 13.60 8.27 6.90
C ALA A 144 13.07 7.83 8.28
N LEU A 145 13.21 6.55 8.64
CA LEU A 145 12.85 6.00 9.95
C LEU A 145 13.75 6.61 11.05
N GLU A 146 15.06 6.65 10.81
CA GLU A 146 16.03 7.25 11.73
C GLU A 146 15.71 8.73 11.99
N ALA A 147 15.40 9.50 10.96
CA ALA A 147 15.02 10.92 11.06
C ALA A 147 13.75 11.16 11.92
N LYS A 148 12.89 10.15 12.04
CA LYS A 148 11.66 10.17 12.86
C LYS A 148 11.82 9.43 14.20
N ASN A 149 13.00 8.90 14.52
CA ASN A 149 13.27 8.05 15.69
C ASN A 149 12.35 6.80 15.75
N ILE A 150 12.05 6.19 14.61
CA ILE A 150 11.25 4.98 14.50
C ILE A 150 12.19 3.79 14.35
N SER A 151 11.97 2.72 15.14
CA SER A 151 12.74 1.49 15.01
C SER A 151 12.46 0.79 13.68
N GLN A 152 13.51 0.31 13.02
CA GLN A 152 13.41 -0.53 11.82
C GLN A 152 12.64 -1.84 12.05
N ASP A 153 12.49 -2.26 13.30
CA ASP A 153 11.66 -3.42 13.67
C ASP A 153 10.17 -3.17 13.47
N LEU A 154 9.73 -1.93 13.44
CA LEU A 154 8.34 -1.56 13.21
C LEU A 154 8.01 -1.41 11.73
N PHE A 155 8.99 -1.10 10.87
CA PHE A 155 8.80 -1.01 9.43
C PHE A 155 9.94 -1.73 8.71
N LYS A 156 9.68 -2.99 8.33
CA LYS A 156 10.70 -3.90 7.80
C LYS A 156 10.78 -3.88 6.28
N VAL A 157 11.99 -4.03 5.80
CA VAL A 157 12.28 -4.40 4.41
C VAL A 157 12.58 -5.88 4.39
N LEU A 158 11.77 -6.66 3.69
CA LEU A 158 11.97 -8.09 3.53
C LEU A 158 12.67 -8.38 2.21
N GLY A 159 13.66 -9.25 2.21
CA GLY A 159 14.23 -9.79 0.99
C GLY A 159 13.21 -10.67 0.23
N HIS A 160 13.40 -10.82 -1.09
CA HIS A 160 12.53 -11.70 -1.89
C HIS A 160 12.58 -13.14 -1.36
N GLY A 161 11.41 -13.68 -1.00
CA GLY A 161 11.28 -15.02 -0.39
C GLY A 161 11.46 -15.05 1.13
N GLU A 162 11.76 -13.93 1.77
CA GLU A 162 11.84 -13.84 3.23
C GLU A 162 10.44 -13.86 3.86
N THR A 163 10.34 -14.41 5.07
CA THR A 163 9.10 -14.51 5.84
C THR A 163 9.19 -13.70 7.12
N LEU A 164 8.18 -12.90 7.38
CA LEU A 164 7.98 -12.21 8.66
C LEU A 164 6.99 -12.98 9.52
N PHE A 165 7.40 -13.34 10.73
CA PHE A 165 6.49 -13.84 11.78
C PHE A 165 6.03 -12.66 12.63
N LEU A 166 4.72 -12.60 12.86
CA LEU A 166 4.08 -11.61 13.73
C LEU A 166 3.75 -12.29 15.06
N ASP A 167 4.32 -11.79 16.14
CA ASP A 167 4.07 -12.24 17.50
C ASP A 167 2.73 -11.68 18.02
#